data_49c9b45f9df386a3389ff394c87889bf
#
_entry.id   49c9b45f9df386a3389ff394c87889bf
#
_cell.length_a   1.000
_cell.length_b   1.000
_cell.length_c   1.000
_cell.angle_alpha   90.00
_cell.angle_beta   90.00
_cell.angle_gamma   90.00
#
_symmetry.space_group_name_H-M   'P 1'
#
loop_
_entity.id
_entity.type
_entity.pdbx_description
1 polymer ?
#
loop_
_entity_poly.entity_id
_entity_poly.type
_entity_poly.pdbx_seq_one_letter_code
_entity_poly.pdbx_strand_id
1 'polypeptide(L)'
;MAILQVVKGDLLPPPLVLARQDAEPRQAVAVVGYPARDSRNDAGAMEDIFGNIYDVKRFAPGEVVGLPHDAWYLTHDCSTLDGNSGSAVLSIDGGEVVGLHFGGQFRKTNYAVKASVIRSLLARRAWVPVAGAELKRGAPRFQEKQRSVADLAERKGFDEAFLGPKATLPKPGKSHQVLPVGKGTRLDYLHFSVVMSASRRLPILTAVNIDGALKRSLKRKDSWGFDPRIEAAAQVGHKDFYGPASFDKGHMVRREDPGWGDSDAIARQAEDDTFVYTNAVPQVAQLNQRSWLSLEDYVLQNARSEGFRISVFTGPVFRDDDPLYQGVQVPLEFWKVVAMIDADSGELGVSAYLLGQEGMMPSEGFRYGAFKTYQVPLAKVEASADLRFSSALRKADVLAGTPLEEALESGRFIEIDGPDDLLLSRPGPAGKGR
;
A
#
# COMPACT_ATOMS: atom_id res chain seq x y z
N MET A 1 9.52 -5.43 -22.58
CA MET A 1 10.52 -4.36 -22.37
C MET A 1 9.90 -3.05 -22.76
N ALA A 2 10.07 -1.99 -21.97
CA ALA A 2 9.64 -0.63 -22.27
C ALA A 2 10.88 0.24 -22.55
N ILE A 3 10.77 1.20 -23.48
CA ILE A 3 11.79 2.18 -23.77
C ILE A 3 11.20 3.55 -23.43
N LEU A 4 11.89 4.31 -22.58
CA LEU A 4 11.48 5.63 -22.15
C LEU A 4 12.40 6.67 -22.81
N GLN A 5 11.83 7.73 -23.39
CA GLN A 5 12.58 8.86 -23.89
C GLN A 5 12.61 9.95 -22.81
N VAL A 6 13.82 10.37 -22.45
CA VAL A 6 14.01 11.49 -21.51
C VAL A 6 13.99 12.80 -22.28
N VAL A 7 13.10 13.71 -21.89
CA VAL A 7 12.87 14.99 -22.58
C VAL A 7 13.90 16.07 -22.20
N LYS A 8 14.47 15.99 -20.96
CA LYS A 8 15.55 16.89 -20.49
C LYS A 8 16.67 16.04 -19.92
N GLY A 9 17.82 16.04 -20.59
CA GLY A 9 18.96 15.17 -20.31
C GLY A 9 20.05 15.75 -19.42
N ASP A 10 19.98 17.03 -19.07
CA ASP A 10 21.09 17.79 -18.47
C ASP A 10 21.52 17.32 -17.07
N LEU A 11 20.71 16.48 -16.42
CA LEU A 11 20.97 15.92 -15.09
C LEU A 11 21.16 14.38 -15.09
N LEU A 12 21.24 13.76 -16.27
CA LEU A 12 21.43 12.32 -16.33
C LEU A 12 22.90 11.95 -16.11
N PRO A 13 23.18 10.88 -15.35
CA PRO A 13 24.52 10.33 -15.29
C PRO A 13 24.94 9.79 -16.67
N PRO A 14 26.24 9.58 -16.89
CA PRO A 14 26.72 8.94 -18.12
C PRO A 14 25.96 7.62 -18.37
N PRO A 15 25.58 7.33 -19.63
CA PRO A 15 24.87 6.10 -19.96
C PRO A 15 25.74 4.88 -19.73
N LEU A 16 25.12 3.79 -19.26
CA LEU A 16 25.78 2.49 -19.21
C LEU A 16 26.03 1.97 -20.64
N VAL A 17 27.19 1.36 -20.85
CA VAL A 17 27.57 0.78 -22.13
C VAL A 17 26.96 -0.61 -22.25
N LEU A 18 26.25 -0.90 -23.34
CA LEU A 18 25.80 -2.25 -23.66
C LEU A 18 26.96 -3.10 -24.20
N ALA A 19 27.14 -4.28 -23.61
CA ALA A 19 28.18 -5.22 -24.07
C ALA A 19 28.04 -5.54 -25.55
N ARG A 20 29.15 -5.60 -26.26
CA ARG A 20 29.17 -5.90 -27.70
C ARG A 20 28.87 -7.36 -28.01
N GLN A 21 29.18 -8.25 -27.09
CA GLN A 21 28.90 -9.67 -27.16
C GLN A 21 27.92 -10.07 -26.05
N ASP A 22 27.24 -11.17 -26.21
CA ASP A 22 26.45 -11.73 -25.11
C ASP A 22 27.38 -12.33 -24.06
N ALA A 23 26.89 -12.39 -22.83
CA ALA A 23 27.64 -12.98 -21.73
C ALA A 23 27.90 -14.48 -21.96
N GLU A 24 28.99 -14.97 -21.39
CA GLU A 24 29.33 -16.39 -21.41
C GLU A 24 28.87 -17.09 -20.12
N PRO A 25 28.64 -18.43 -20.14
CA PRO A 25 28.39 -19.19 -18.91
C PRO A 25 29.54 -19.02 -17.92
N ARG A 26 29.21 -18.86 -16.64
CA ARG A 26 30.12 -18.58 -15.53
C ARG A 26 30.79 -17.19 -15.55
N GLN A 27 30.39 -16.33 -16.47
CA GLN A 27 30.85 -14.95 -16.42
C GLN A 27 30.34 -14.30 -15.12
N ALA A 28 31.27 -13.66 -14.39
CA ALA A 28 30.94 -12.89 -13.19
C ALA A 28 30.09 -11.65 -13.53
N VAL A 29 28.94 -11.57 -12.91
CA VAL A 29 27.98 -10.48 -13.16
C VAL A 29 27.42 -9.95 -11.84
N ALA A 30 26.82 -8.76 -11.89
CA ALA A 30 26.09 -8.22 -10.78
C ALA A 30 24.80 -7.54 -11.24
N VAL A 31 23.75 -7.69 -10.47
CA VAL A 31 22.53 -6.89 -10.61
C VAL A 31 22.62 -5.68 -9.71
N VAL A 32 22.44 -4.48 -10.27
CA VAL A 32 22.31 -3.25 -9.49
C VAL A 32 20.87 -2.80 -9.53
N GLY A 33 20.17 -2.96 -8.43
CA GLY A 33 18.73 -2.72 -8.36
C GLY A 33 18.25 -2.40 -6.96
N TYR A 34 16.94 -2.41 -6.78
CA TYR A 34 16.26 -2.08 -5.53
C TYR A 34 15.36 -3.26 -5.15
N PRO A 35 15.89 -4.32 -4.50
CA PRO A 35 15.09 -5.47 -4.11
C PRO A 35 14.01 -5.07 -3.12
N ALA A 36 12.77 -5.42 -3.42
CA ALA A 36 11.63 -5.24 -2.55
C ALA A 36 11.44 -6.46 -1.64
N ARG A 37 10.94 -6.27 -0.43
CA ARG A 37 10.51 -7.40 0.41
C ARG A 37 9.37 -8.15 -0.28
N ASP A 38 9.47 -9.47 -0.32
CA ASP A 38 8.45 -10.33 -0.89
C ASP A 38 8.03 -11.38 0.13
N SER A 39 6.86 -11.19 0.72
CA SER A 39 6.30 -12.07 1.76
C SER A 39 5.95 -13.50 1.28
N ARG A 40 6.02 -13.74 -0.04
CA ARG A 40 5.84 -15.08 -0.62
C ARG A 40 7.07 -15.98 -0.44
N ASN A 41 8.21 -15.38 -0.12
CA ASN A 41 9.47 -16.06 0.07
C ASN A 41 9.67 -16.42 1.55
N ASP A 42 10.53 -17.43 1.80
CA ASP A 42 10.90 -17.84 3.14
C ASP A 42 11.58 -16.71 3.91
N ALA A 43 11.04 -16.36 5.09
CA ALA A 43 11.46 -15.20 5.87
C ALA A 43 12.91 -15.33 6.37
N GLY A 44 13.31 -16.51 6.84
CA GLY A 44 14.68 -16.77 7.32
C GLY A 44 15.70 -16.61 6.19
N ALA A 45 15.44 -17.18 5.03
CA ALA A 45 16.30 -17.02 3.86
C ALA A 45 16.35 -15.58 3.34
N MET A 46 15.25 -14.84 3.48
CA MET A 46 15.21 -13.41 3.15
C MET A 46 16.10 -12.60 4.09
N GLU A 47 16.04 -12.90 5.38
CA GLU A 47 16.91 -12.28 6.39
C GLU A 47 18.39 -12.59 6.17
N ASP A 48 18.72 -13.85 5.96
CA ASP A 48 20.10 -14.29 5.71
C ASP A 48 20.74 -13.61 4.49
N ILE A 49 19.97 -13.41 3.41
CA ILE A 49 20.48 -12.84 2.16
C ILE A 49 20.43 -11.32 2.16
N PHE A 50 19.33 -10.74 2.67
CA PHE A 50 19.06 -9.31 2.55
C PHE A 50 19.25 -8.53 3.86
N GLY A 51 19.41 -9.21 5.03
CA GLY A 51 19.59 -8.60 6.33
C GLY A 51 18.43 -7.70 6.72
N ASN A 52 17.20 -8.04 6.26
CA ASN A 52 16.00 -7.22 6.38
C ASN A 52 16.12 -5.79 5.80
N ILE A 53 17.11 -5.55 4.90
CA ILE A 53 17.31 -4.27 4.22
C ILE A 53 16.78 -4.38 2.80
N TYR A 54 15.68 -3.69 2.54
CA TYR A 54 14.98 -3.68 1.25
C TYR A 54 14.89 -2.26 0.72
N ASP A 55 14.54 -2.11 -0.57
CA ASP A 55 14.24 -0.83 -1.22
C ASP A 55 15.38 0.18 -1.24
N VAL A 56 16.58 -0.30 -0.97
CA VAL A 56 17.83 0.43 -1.14
C VAL A 56 18.58 -0.06 -2.37
N LYS A 57 19.40 0.80 -2.97
CA LYS A 57 20.27 0.38 -4.05
C LYS A 57 21.21 -0.70 -3.56
N ARG A 58 21.11 -1.87 -4.17
CA ARG A 58 21.92 -3.04 -3.82
C ARG A 58 22.73 -3.51 -5.01
N PHE A 59 23.98 -3.83 -4.77
CA PHE A 59 24.83 -4.56 -5.66
C PHE A 59 24.77 -6.04 -5.30
N ALA A 60 24.16 -6.84 -6.18
CA ALA A 60 23.98 -8.28 -5.98
C ALA A 60 24.88 -9.04 -6.95
N PRO A 61 26.06 -9.51 -6.53
CA PRO A 61 26.96 -10.29 -7.37
C PRO A 61 26.44 -11.70 -7.60
N GLY A 62 26.93 -12.32 -8.65
CA GLY A 62 26.64 -13.69 -9.04
C GLY A 62 27.32 -14.00 -10.36
N GLU A 63 26.85 -15.03 -11.03
CA GLU A 63 27.36 -15.47 -12.33
C GLU A 63 26.23 -15.83 -13.30
N VAL A 64 26.58 -15.84 -14.59
CA VAL A 64 25.71 -16.36 -15.65
C VAL A 64 25.62 -17.88 -15.51
N VAL A 65 24.45 -18.40 -15.19
CA VAL A 65 24.22 -19.84 -14.98
C VAL A 65 23.97 -20.55 -16.29
N GLY A 66 23.27 -19.89 -17.23
CA GLY A 66 22.95 -20.56 -18.49
C GLY A 66 22.56 -19.61 -19.60
N LEU A 67 22.80 -20.09 -20.84
CA LEU A 67 22.40 -19.45 -22.08
C LEU A 67 21.57 -20.49 -22.87
N PRO A 68 20.26 -20.58 -22.62
CA PRO A 68 19.43 -21.55 -23.35
C PRO A 68 19.57 -21.33 -24.86
N HIS A 69 19.68 -22.43 -25.61
CA HIS A 69 19.87 -22.38 -27.06
C HIS A 69 18.73 -21.61 -27.73
N ASP A 70 19.06 -20.68 -28.61
CA ASP A 70 18.12 -19.79 -29.33
C ASP A 70 17.23 -18.91 -28.45
N ALA A 71 17.47 -18.86 -27.13
CA ALA A 71 16.69 -18.00 -26.25
C ALA A 71 17.13 -16.54 -26.33
N TRP A 72 16.16 -15.64 -26.25
CA TRP A 72 16.36 -14.19 -26.16
C TRP A 72 16.81 -13.73 -24.77
N TYR A 73 16.93 -14.62 -23.82
CA TYR A 73 17.30 -14.36 -22.42
C TYR A 73 18.51 -15.23 -22.00
N LEU A 74 19.13 -14.78 -20.92
CA LEU A 74 20.12 -15.52 -20.14
C LEU A 74 19.58 -15.78 -18.74
N THR A 75 20.18 -16.73 -18.03
CA THR A 75 19.89 -16.99 -16.60
C THR A 75 21.11 -16.66 -15.75
N HIS A 76 20.87 -16.15 -14.54
CA HIS A 76 21.89 -15.80 -13.55
C HIS A 76 21.43 -16.13 -12.13
N ASP A 77 22.38 -16.20 -11.20
CA ASP A 77 22.13 -16.54 -9.79
C ASP A 77 22.25 -15.35 -8.83
N CYS A 78 22.43 -14.14 -9.34
CA CYS A 78 22.44 -12.93 -8.50
C CYS A 78 21.21 -12.90 -7.60
N SER A 79 21.38 -12.51 -6.33
CA SER A 79 20.26 -12.41 -5.38
C SER A 79 19.33 -11.26 -5.74
N THR A 80 18.17 -11.59 -6.30
CA THR A 80 17.13 -10.61 -6.71
C THR A 80 15.78 -10.93 -6.11
N LEU A 81 14.95 -9.91 -6.00
CA LEU A 81 13.57 -9.98 -5.55
C LEU A 81 12.68 -9.14 -6.47
N ASP A 82 11.39 -9.10 -6.20
CA ASP A 82 10.49 -8.09 -6.79
C ASP A 82 11.12 -6.69 -6.60
N GLY A 83 10.88 -5.78 -7.54
CA GLY A 83 11.54 -4.47 -7.58
C GLY A 83 12.85 -4.44 -8.39
N ASN A 84 13.49 -5.59 -8.65
CA ASN A 84 14.66 -5.66 -9.52
C ASN A 84 14.33 -5.70 -11.03
N SER A 85 13.08 -5.84 -11.42
CA SER A 85 12.68 -5.84 -12.84
C SER A 85 13.07 -4.51 -13.51
N GLY A 86 13.84 -4.59 -14.60
CA GLY A 86 14.43 -3.44 -15.27
C GLY A 86 15.85 -3.08 -14.80
N SER A 87 16.40 -3.78 -13.81
CA SER A 87 17.79 -3.59 -13.36
C SER A 87 18.79 -4.06 -14.40
N ALA A 88 19.89 -3.32 -14.53
CA ALA A 88 21.01 -3.74 -15.38
C ALA A 88 21.74 -4.95 -14.75
N VAL A 89 22.03 -5.95 -15.57
CA VAL A 89 22.98 -7.01 -15.25
C VAL A 89 24.32 -6.58 -15.86
N LEU A 90 25.28 -6.28 -14.98
CA LEU A 90 26.59 -5.75 -15.35
C LEU A 90 27.64 -6.85 -15.33
N SER A 91 28.53 -6.88 -16.31
CA SER A 91 29.79 -7.62 -16.20
C SER A 91 30.64 -7.02 -15.09
N ILE A 92 31.11 -7.83 -14.14
CA ILE A 92 31.97 -7.33 -13.04
C ILE A 92 33.31 -6.87 -13.59
N ASP A 93 33.88 -7.58 -14.56
CA ASP A 93 35.19 -7.26 -15.12
C ASP A 93 35.18 -6.05 -16.04
N GLY A 94 34.15 -5.92 -16.88
CA GLY A 94 34.07 -4.87 -17.92
C GLY A 94 33.18 -3.68 -17.58
N GLY A 95 32.31 -3.79 -16.59
CA GLY A 95 31.31 -2.77 -16.24
C GLY A 95 30.21 -2.57 -17.31
N GLU A 96 30.21 -3.39 -18.36
CA GLU A 96 29.23 -3.30 -19.44
C GLU A 96 27.94 -4.04 -19.08
N VAL A 97 26.81 -3.56 -19.62
CA VAL A 97 25.50 -4.20 -19.44
C VAL A 97 25.42 -5.43 -20.35
N VAL A 98 25.39 -6.61 -19.76
CA VAL A 98 25.22 -7.89 -20.47
C VAL A 98 23.76 -8.33 -20.55
N GLY A 99 22.89 -7.75 -19.74
CA GLY A 99 21.46 -8.05 -19.78
C GLY A 99 20.59 -7.07 -18.98
N LEU A 100 19.29 -7.21 -19.17
CA LEU A 100 18.26 -6.47 -18.43
C LEU A 100 17.40 -7.48 -17.66
N HIS A 101 17.50 -7.48 -16.34
CA HIS A 101 16.75 -8.39 -15.47
C HIS A 101 15.23 -8.15 -15.61
N PHE A 102 14.44 -9.20 -15.70
CA PHE A 102 12.98 -9.08 -15.83
C PHE A 102 12.17 -10.00 -14.91
N GLY A 103 12.80 -10.92 -14.21
CA GLY A 103 12.11 -11.81 -13.29
C GLY A 103 12.98 -12.98 -12.84
N GLY A 104 12.45 -13.77 -11.93
CA GLY A 104 13.15 -14.95 -11.39
C GLY A 104 12.30 -15.75 -10.43
N GLN A 105 12.90 -16.83 -9.92
CA GLN A 105 12.40 -17.61 -8.81
C GLN A 105 13.41 -17.52 -7.68
N PHE A 106 12.99 -17.02 -6.54
CA PHE A 106 13.85 -16.84 -5.37
C PHE A 106 14.66 -18.11 -5.04
N ARG A 107 15.98 -17.96 -4.88
CA ARG A 107 16.95 -19.04 -4.62
C ARG A 107 17.02 -20.16 -5.68
N LYS A 108 16.46 -19.95 -6.85
CA LYS A 108 16.52 -20.94 -7.93
C LYS A 108 17.23 -20.40 -9.17
N THR A 109 16.63 -19.43 -9.85
CA THR A 109 17.20 -18.85 -11.06
C THR A 109 16.55 -17.52 -11.37
N ASN A 110 17.30 -16.64 -12.01
CA ASN A 110 16.85 -15.35 -12.46
C ASN A 110 17.06 -15.21 -13.96
N TYR A 111 16.27 -14.35 -14.59
CA TYR A 111 16.21 -14.18 -16.04
C TYR A 111 16.53 -12.76 -16.46
N ALA A 112 17.34 -12.59 -17.49
CA ALA A 112 17.63 -11.28 -18.07
C ALA A 112 17.61 -11.32 -19.60
N VAL A 113 17.08 -10.27 -20.22
CA VAL A 113 17.12 -10.09 -21.69
C VAL A 113 18.57 -9.88 -22.10
N LYS A 114 19.07 -10.64 -23.09
CA LYS A 114 20.46 -10.55 -23.60
C LYS A 114 20.78 -9.18 -24.19
N ALA A 115 22.02 -8.72 -24.05
CA ALA A 115 22.47 -7.46 -24.62
C ALA A 115 22.31 -7.39 -26.15
N SER A 116 22.52 -8.51 -26.88
CA SER A 116 22.29 -8.58 -28.32
C SER A 116 20.85 -8.29 -28.71
N VAL A 117 19.91 -8.80 -27.94
CA VAL A 117 18.47 -8.56 -28.16
C VAL A 117 18.14 -7.09 -27.91
N ILE A 118 18.66 -6.50 -26.81
CA ILE A 118 18.45 -5.09 -26.50
C ILE A 118 19.02 -4.21 -27.64
N ARG A 119 20.25 -4.48 -28.13
CA ARG A 119 20.86 -3.77 -29.26
C ARG A 119 20.02 -3.89 -30.53
N SER A 120 19.53 -5.10 -30.82
CA SER A 120 18.68 -5.33 -31.99
C SER A 120 17.39 -4.51 -31.95
N LEU A 121 16.78 -4.42 -30.78
CA LEU A 121 15.57 -3.62 -30.56
C LEU A 121 15.85 -2.13 -30.69
N LEU A 122 16.97 -1.65 -30.16
CA LEU A 122 17.40 -0.23 -30.30
C LEU A 122 17.71 0.12 -31.74
N ALA A 123 18.39 -0.76 -32.48
CA ALA A 123 18.76 -0.56 -33.86
C ALA A 123 17.55 -0.51 -34.81
N ARG A 124 16.50 -1.26 -34.55
CA ARG A 124 15.30 -1.29 -35.41
C ARG A 124 14.52 0.02 -35.39
N ARG A 125 14.79 0.95 -34.46
CA ARG A 125 14.05 2.21 -34.26
C ARG A 125 12.50 2.04 -34.20
N ALA A 126 12.02 0.82 -34.02
CA ALA A 126 10.61 0.49 -33.98
C ALA A 126 9.88 1.14 -32.77
N TRP A 127 10.65 1.73 -31.87
CA TRP A 127 10.22 2.43 -30.67
C TRP A 127 10.20 3.97 -30.82
N VAL A 128 10.71 4.51 -31.94
CA VAL A 128 10.67 5.98 -32.15
C VAL A 128 9.21 6.38 -32.29
N PRO A 129 8.65 7.18 -31.37
CA PRO A 129 7.33 7.71 -31.57
C PRO A 129 7.35 8.55 -32.85
N VAL A 130 6.57 8.19 -33.83
CA VAL A 130 6.33 9.06 -34.96
C VAL A 130 5.62 10.29 -34.42
N ALA A 131 6.20 11.48 -34.55
CA ALA A 131 5.59 12.71 -34.10
C ALA A 131 4.17 12.78 -34.71
N GLY A 132 3.14 12.85 -33.89
CA GLY A 132 1.75 12.83 -34.31
C GLY A 132 1.09 11.45 -34.44
N ALA A 133 1.81 10.34 -34.25
CA ALA A 133 1.16 9.05 -34.10
C ALA A 133 0.53 8.97 -32.69
N GLU A 134 -0.77 9.11 -32.61
CA GLU A 134 -1.50 8.58 -31.46
C GLU A 134 -1.08 7.13 -31.31
N LEU A 135 -0.36 6.82 -30.22
CA LEU A 135 -0.15 5.44 -29.81
C LEU A 135 -1.56 4.83 -29.66
N LYS A 136 -2.00 4.03 -30.63
CA LYS A 136 -3.09 3.09 -30.40
C LYS A 136 -2.58 2.11 -29.35
N ARG A 137 -2.67 2.55 -28.11
CA ARG A 137 -2.29 1.77 -26.94
C ARG A 137 -3.27 0.62 -26.86
N GLY A 138 -2.77 -0.57 -27.08
CA GLY A 138 -3.41 -1.79 -26.63
C GLY A 138 -3.37 -2.00 -25.11
N ALA A 139 -2.90 -1.02 -24.32
CA ALA A 139 -3.17 -0.97 -22.90
C ALA A 139 -4.66 -0.63 -22.73
N PRO A 140 -5.42 -1.38 -21.96
CA PRO A 140 -6.80 -1.03 -21.69
C PRO A 140 -6.79 0.42 -21.18
N ARG A 141 -7.50 1.31 -21.92
CA ARG A 141 -7.73 2.68 -21.45
C ARG A 141 -8.36 2.53 -20.08
N PHE A 142 -7.78 3.21 -19.08
CA PHE A 142 -8.44 3.29 -17.79
C PHE A 142 -9.86 3.80 -18.02
N GLN A 143 -10.82 2.94 -17.74
CA GLN A 143 -12.25 3.27 -17.85
C GLN A 143 -12.79 3.39 -16.44
N GLU A 144 -13.27 4.58 -16.12
CA GLU A 144 -13.98 4.79 -14.87
C GLU A 144 -15.27 3.99 -14.89
N LYS A 145 -15.48 3.20 -13.86
CA LYS A 145 -16.74 2.49 -13.67
C LYS A 145 -17.85 3.51 -13.41
N GLN A 146 -18.82 3.53 -14.29
CA GLN A 146 -20.04 4.31 -14.09
C GLN A 146 -20.94 3.56 -13.11
N ARG A 147 -21.33 4.22 -12.04
CA ARG A 147 -22.31 3.73 -11.05
C ARG A 147 -23.51 4.67 -11.03
N SER A 148 -24.69 4.12 -10.81
CA SER A 148 -25.90 4.89 -10.52
C SER A 148 -26.15 4.94 -9.00
N VAL A 149 -26.96 5.88 -8.55
CA VAL A 149 -27.40 5.95 -7.15
C VAL A 149 -28.14 4.66 -6.75
N ALA A 150 -28.88 4.06 -7.68
CA ALA A 150 -29.61 2.82 -7.46
C ALA A 150 -28.66 1.64 -7.18
N ASP A 151 -27.48 1.59 -7.80
CA ASP A 151 -26.48 0.53 -7.55
C ASP A 151 -25.98 0.50 -6.10
N LEU A 152 -26.11 1.63 -5.38
CA LEU A 152 -25.64 1.82 -4.01
C LEU A 152 -26.79 1.98 -2.98
N ALA A 153 -28.06 1.90 -3.43
CA ALA A 153 -29.22 2.26 -2.60
C ALA A 153 -29.42 1.33 -1.38
N GLU A 154 -29.08 0.05 -1.50
CA GLU A 154 -29.33 -0.95 -0.46
C GLU A 154 -28.08 -1.28 0.38
N ARG A 155 -27.07 -0.41 0.36
CA ARG A 155 -25.88 -0.61 1.17
C ARG A 155 -26.13 -0.24 2.62
N LYS A 156 -25.94 -1.21 3.53
CA LYS A 156 -26.18 -1.02 4.97
C LYS A 156 -25.04 -0.31 5.69
N GLY A 157 -23.86 -0.25 5.07
CA GLY A 157 -22.69 0.37 5.65
C GLY A 157 -22.02 -0.44 6.74
N PHE A 158 -21.27 0.27 7.55
CA PHE A 158 -20.63 -0.23 8.75
C PHE A 158 -21.69 -0.48 9.85
N ASP A 159 -21.71 -1.70 10.38
CA ASP A 159 -22.57 -2.10 11.50
C ASP A 159 -21.83 -1.86 12.82
N GLU A 160 -22.34 -0.90 13.61
CA GLU A 160 -21.76 -0.54 14.91
C GLU A 160 -21.94 -1.64 15.97
N ALA A 161 -22.88 -2.56 15.77
CA ALA A 161 -23.14 -3.68 16.66
C ALA A 161 -22.45 -5.00 16.25
N PHE A 162 -21.67 -4.97 15.18
CA PHE A 162 -21.05 -6.15 14.55
C PHE A 162 -20.23 -7.02 15.52
N LEU A 163 -19.56 -6.40 16.50
CA LEU A 163 -18.75 -7.10 17.50
C LEU A 163 -19.58 -7.55 18.74
N GLY A 164 -20.88 -7.19 18.81
CA GLY A 164 -21.71 -7.30 20.01
C GLY A 164 -21.68 -6.02 20.83
N PRO A 165 -20.58 -5.66 21.51
CA PRO A 165 -20.39 -4.30 22.03
C PRO A 165 -20.38 -3.27 20.91
N LYS A 166 -21.01 -2.09 21.17
CA LYS A 166 -21.07 -1.03 20.15
C LYS A 166 -19.71 -0.39 19.90
N ALA A 167 -19.24 -0.51 18.65
CA ALA A 167 -18.10 0.19 18.11
C ALA A 167 -18.57 1.30 17.15
N THR A 168 -18.97 2.46 17.70
CA THR A 168 -19.55 3.56 16.90
C THR A 168 -18.49 4.28 16.08
N LEU A 169 -18.90 4.89 14.95
CA LEU A 169 -18.03 5.75 14.17
C LEU A 169 -17.49 6.89 15.05
N PRO A 170 -16.19 7.22 14.94
CA PRO A 170 -15.64 8.39 15.61
C PRO A 170 -16.27 9.67 15.06
N LYS A 171 -16.44 10.66 15.94
CA LYS A 171 -17.00 11.96 15.56
C LYS A 171 -15.88 12.88 15.10
N PRO A 172 -15.95 13.47 13.88
CA PRO A 172 -15.05 14.50 13.45
C PRO A 172 -15.11 15.75 14.38
N GLY A 173 -13.95 16.31 14.68
CA GLY A 173 -13.82 17.54 15.46
C GLY A 173 -14.07 18.79 14.62
N LYS A 174 -13.76 19.95 15.20
CA LYS A 174 -14.09 21.26 14.60
C LYS A 174 -13.20 21.66 13.42
N SER A 175 -12.02 21.07 13.27
CA SER A 175 -11.13 21.32 12.13
C SER A 175 -11.68 20.73 10.82
N HIS A 176 -12.60 19.77 10.91
CA HIS A 176 -13.17 19.09 9.77
C HIS A 176 -14.41 19.79 9.22
N GLN A 177 -14.40 20.09 7.94
CA GLN A 177 -15.58 20.46 7.19
C GLN A 177 -16.21 19.18 6.62
N VAL A 178 -17.12 18.57 7.36
CA VAL A 178 -17.77 17.33 6.96
C VAL A 178 -18.72 17.59 5.79
N LEU A 179 -18.61 16.79 4.72
CA LEU A 179 -19.48 16.87 3.55
C LEU A 179 -20.88 16.33 3.90
N PRO A 180 -21.96 17.12 3.69
CA PRO A 180 -23.32 16.62 3.83
C PRO A 180 -23.66 15.58 2.74
N VAL A 181 -24.33 14.51 3.12
CA VAL A 181 -24.83 13.47 2.22
C VAL A 181 -26.32 13.23 2.49
N GLY A 182 -27.19 13.73 1.66
CA GLY A 182 -28.64 13.69 1.90
C GLY A 182 -29.00 14.36 3.24
N LYS A 183 -29.58 13.60 4.16
CA LYS A 183 -29.93 14.06 5.53
C LYS A 183 -28.85 13.75 6.57
N GLY A 184 -27.72 13.20 6.17
CA GLY A 184 -26.62 12.77 7.04
C GLY A 184 -25.26 13.21 6.52
N THR A 185 -24.23 12.45 6.86
CA THR A 185 -22.83 12.72 6.49
C THR A 185 -22.09 11.44 6.08
N ARG A 186 -22.80 10.31 6.00
CA ARG A 186 -22.21 8.99 5.80
C ARG A 186 -22.58 8.43 4.44
N LEU A 187 -21.56 7.96 3.72
CA LEU A 187 -21.71 7.15 2.51
C LEU A 187 -21.60 5.69 2.91
N ASP A 188 -22.69 4.95 2.76
CA ASP A 188 -22.74 3.53 3.09
C ASP A 188 -22.47 2.66 1.87
N TYR A 189 -21.61 1.65 2.06
CA TYR A 189 -21.25 0.61 1.11
C TYR A 189 -21.50 -0.76 1.71
N LEU A 190 -21.20 -1.83 1.01
CA LEU A 190 -21.41 -3.15 1.57
C LEU A 190 -20.30 -3.46 2.60
N HIS A 191 -20.68 -3.57 3.87
CA HIS A 191 -19.86 -3.81 5.06
C HIS A 191 -18.95 -2.66 5.51
N PHE A 192 -19.01 -1.49 4.87
CA PHE A 192 -18.22 -0.33 5.28
C PHE A 192 -18.90 1.00 5.01
N SER A 193 -18.42 2.04 5.67
CA SER A 193 -18.91 3.41 5.49
C SER A 193 -17.75 4.40 5.41
N VAL A 194 -18.03 5.55 4.77
CA VAL A 194 -17.08 6.65 4.57
C VAL A 194 -17.70 7.96 5.00
N VAL A 195 -16.91 8.83 5.65
CA VAL A 195 -17.25 10.22 5.93
C VAL A 195 -16.26 11.11 5.22
N MET A 196 -16.76 12.01 4.35
CA MET A 196 -15.94 12.85 3.46
C MET A 196 -15.69 14.24 4.04
N SER A 197 -14.54 14.82 3.71
CA SER A 197 -14.24 16.23 3.88
C SER A 197 -14.66 17.03 2.67
N ALA A 198 -15.45 18.09 2.89
CA ALA A 198 -15.86 19.02 1.83
C ALA A 198 -14.66 19.83 1.30
N SER A 199 -13.75 20.27 2.20
CA SER A 199 -12.60 21.09 1.82
C SER A 199 -11.46 20.29 1.19
N ARG A 200 -11.18 19.06 1.70
CA ARG A 200 -10.09 18.22 1.20
C ARG A 200 -10.49 17.32 0.03
N ARG A 201 -11.79 17.07 -0.17
CA ARG A 201 -12.34 16.15 -1.17
C ARG A 201 -11.83 14.71 -1.01
N LEU A 202 -11.39 14.37 0.18
CA LEU A 202 -10.84 13.09 0.62
C LEU A 202 -11.65 12.57 1.81
N PRO A 203 -11.62 11.27 2.12
CA PRO A 203 -12.25 10.74 3.32
C PRO A 203 -11.58 11.28 4.59
N ILE A 204 -12.37 11.75 5.55
CA ILE A 204 -11.91 12.05 6.92
C ILE A 204 -11.67 10.73 7.63
N LEU A 205 -12.60 9.80 7.46
CA LEU A 205 -12.54 8.47 8.06
C LEU A 205 -13.34 7.46 7.24
N THR A 206 -12.94 6.22 7.37
CA THR A 206 -13.67 5.04 6.93
C THR A 206 -13.83 4.08 8.10
N ALA A 207 -14.85 3.23 8.06
CA ALA A 207 -15.04 2.14 9.00
C ALA A 207 -15.51 0.90 8.27
N VAL A 208 -14.92 -0.27 8.55
CA VAL A 208 -15.23 -1.55 7.90
C VAL A 208 -15.40 -2.66 8.92
N ASN A 209 -16.35 -3.54 8.67
CA ASN A 209 -16.52 -4.80 9.39
C ASN A 209 -15.86 -5.93 8.58
N ILE A 210 -15.11 -6.76 9.27
CA ILE A 210 -14.39 -7.92 8.71
C ILE A 210 -14.87 -9.17 9.44
N ASP A 211 -15.49 -10.10 8.72
CA ASP A 211 -15.86 -11.43 9.23
C ASP A 211 -14.88 -12.46 8.65
N GLY A 212 -13.96 -12.92 9.48
CA GLY A 212 -12.93 -13.88 9.09
C GLY A 212 -13.49 -15.25 8.70
N ALA A 213 -14.56 -15.67 9.37
CA ALA A 213 -15.21 -16.97 9.12
C ALA A 213 -15.94 -17.01 7.76
N LEU A 214 -16.45 -15.85 7.30
CA LEU A 214 -17.19 -15.74 6.04
C LEU A 214 -16.35 -15.17 4.91
N LYS A 215 -15.05 -15.00 5.10
CA LYS A 215 -14.10 -14.43 4.14
C LYS A 215 -14.02 -15.25 2.85
N ARG A 216 -14.01 -14.56 1.71
CA ARG A 216 -13.86 -15.15 0.37
C ARG A 216 -12.57 -14.68 -0.29
N SER A 217 -11.86 -15.60 -0.97
CA SER A 217 -10.69 -15.27 -1.78
C SER A 217 -11.08 -15.13 -3.23
N LEU A 218 -11.14 -13.90 -3.72
CA LEU A 218 -11.60 -13.58 -5.06
C LEU A 218 -10.49 -12.96 -5.91
N LYS A 219 -10.45 -13.29 -7.19
CA LYS A 219 -9.49 -12.69 -8.12
C LYS A 219 -9.71 -11.18 -8.18
N ARG A 220 -8.64 -10.38 -8.03
CA ARG A 220 -8.69 -8.92 -8.10
C ARG A 220 -9.23 -8.42 -9.43
N LYS A 221 -10.12 -7.42 -9.35
CA LYS A 221 -10.65 -6.70 -10.51
C LYS A 221 -10.81 -5.23 -10.13
N ASP A 222 -9.98 -4.39 -10.71
CA ASP A 222 -10.01 -2.95 -10.46
C ASP A 222 -11.15 -2.29 -11.23
N SER A 223 -11.98 -1.52 -10.54
CA SER A 223 -13.19 -0.90 -11.11
C SER A 223 -13.45 0.50 -10.54
N TRP A 224 -12.40 1.35 -10.52
CA TRP A 224 -12.47 2.70 -9.97
C TRP A 224 -13.53 3.58 -10.64
N GLY A 225 -14.26 4.34 -9.83
CA GLY A 225 -15.23 5.30 -10.30
C GLY A 225 -15.70 6.27 -9.21
N PHE A 226 -16.44 7.30 -9.62
CA PHE A 226 -17.06 8.24 -8.71
C PHE A 226 -18.26 7.62 -7.97
N ASP A 227 -18.49 8.09 -6.75
CA ASP A 227 -19.76 7.86 -6.07
C ASP A 227 -20.81 8.87 -6.58
N PRO A 228 -21.91 8.40 -7.17
CA PRO A 228 -22.92 9.28 -7.75
C PRO A 228 -23.83 9.95 -6.72
N ARG A 229 -23.72 9.62 -5.43
CA ARG A 229 -24.52 10.21 -4.34
C ARG A 229 -24.00 11.58 -3.91
N ILE A 230 -22.79 11.96 -4.32
CA ILE A 230 -22.18 13.26 -4.10
C ILE A 230 -21.59 13.80 -5.41
N GLU A 231 -21.41 15.11 -5.50
CA GLU A 231 -20.83 15.74 -6.67
C GLU A 231 -19.44 15.22 -6.99
N ALA A 232 -19.13 15.03 -8.28
CA ALA A 232 -17.81 14.59 -8.72
C ALA A 232 -16.71 15.56 -8.27
N ALA A 233 -17.00 16.87 -8.21
CA ALA A 233 -16.08 17.90 -7.73
C ALA A 233 -15.72 17.75 -6.24
N ALA A 234 -16.51 17.02 -5.46
CA ALA A 234 -16.23 16.71 -4.05
C ALA A 234 -15.35 15.45 -3.87
N GLN A 235 -14.82 14.90 -4.95
CA GLN A 235 -13.99 13.69 -4.97
C GLN A 235 -12.72 13.97 -5.78
N VAL A 236 -11.64 13.26 -5.48
CA VAL A 236 -10.38 13.33 -6.24
C VAL A 236 -10.34 12.19 -7.24
N GLY A 237 -10.54 12.48 -8.53
CA GLY A 237 -10.68 11.49 -9.59
C GLY A 237 -9.38 11.18 -10.32
N HIS A 238 -9.47 10.18 -11.24
CA HIS A 238 -8.31 9.75 -12.02
C HIS A 238 -7.83 10.83 -12.99
N LYS A 239 -8.76 11.46 -13.72
CA LYS A 239 -8.42 12.43 -14.77
C LYS A 239 -7.74 13.67 -14.21
N ASP A 240 -8.21 14.12 -13.06
CA ASP A 240 -7.79 15.40 -12.48
C ASP A 240 -6.56 15.26 -11.59
N PHE A 241 -6.29 14.06 -11.09
CA PHE A 241 -5.19 13.83 -10.16
C PHE A 241 -4.45 12.51 -10.40
N TYR A 242 -5.03 11.35 -10.10
CA TYR A 242 -4.28 10.08 -10.07
C TYR A 242 -3.72 9.62 -11.41
N GLY A 243 -4.28 10.05 -12.54
CA GLY A 243 -3.74 9.74 -13.86
C GLY A 243 -2.46 10.50 -14.19
N PRO A 244 -2.43 11.82 -13.98
CA PRO A 244 -1.23 12.66 -14.18
C PRO A 244 -0.22 12.58 -13.04
N ALA A 245 -0.67 12.29 -11.81
CA ALA A 245 0.17 12.29 -10.61
C ALA A 245 0.94 10.97 -10.43
N SER A 246 2.05 11.05 -9.70
CA SER A 246 2.85 9.88 -9.31
C SER A 246 2.36 9.24 -7.99
N PHE A 247 1.06 9.37 -7.71
CA PHE A 247 0.45 8.81 -6.51
C PHE A 247 -0.46 7.63 -6.84
N ASP A 248 -0.42 6.62 -5.98
CA ASP A 248 -1.38 5.54 -5.99
C ASP A 248 -2.72 6.00 -5.40
N LYS A 249 -3.80 5.35 -5.84
CA LYS A 249 -5.09 5.41 -5.18
C LYS A 249 -5.03 4.53 -3.93
N GLY A 250 -4.53 5.08 -2.82
CA GLY A 250 -4.44 4.36 -1.56
C GLY A 250 -5.84 4.08 -1.00
N HIS A 251 -6.21 2.82 -0.89
CA HIS A 251 -7.46 2.42 -0.26
C HIS A 251 -7.44 2.73 1.24
N MET A 252 -8.46 3.40 1.77
CA MET A 252 -8.65 3.51 3.22
C MET A 252 -9.31 2.26 3.79
N VAL A 253 -10.36 1.76 3.15
CA VAL A 253 -10.85 0.39 3.34
C VAL A 253 -10.20 -0.48 2.28
N ARG A 254 -9.33 -1.39 2.70
CA ARG A 254 -8.65 -2.33 1.81
C ARG A 254 -9.66 -3.17 1.02
N ARG A 255 -9.34 -3.49 -0.24
CA ARG A 255 -10.22 -4.28 -1.11
C ARG A 255 -10.74 -5.56 -0.45
N GLU A 256 -9.85 -6.27 0.23
CA GLU A 256 -10.19 -7.57 0.82
C GLU A 256 -10.97 -7.49 2.13
N ASP A 257 -10.94 -6.36 2.85
CA ASP A 257 -11.55 -6.23 4.16
C ASP A 257 -13.06 -6.51 4.14
N PRO A 258 -13.88 -5.88 3.29
CA PRO A 258 -15.31 -6.16 3.22
C PRO A 258 -15.64 -7.40 2.39
N GLY A 259 -14.65 -8.08 1.78
CA GLY A 259 -14.84 -9.21 0.86
C GLY A 259 -15.27 -10.51 1.53
N TRP A 260 -16.39 -10.51 2.26
CA TRP A 260 -16.96 -11.65 2.97
C TRP A 260 -18.49 -11.74 2.78
N GLY A 261 -19.07 -12.88 3.16
CA GLY A 261 -20.51 -13.10 3.09
C GLY A 261 -20.86 -14.53 2.71
N ASP A 262 -22.15 -14.82 2.64
CA ASP A 262 -22.68 -16.17 2.37
C ASP A 262 -22.43 -16.67 0.96
N SER A 263 -22.07 -15.76 0.03
CA SER A 263 -21.76 -16.10 -1.36
C SER A 263 -20.61 -15.26 -1.94
N ASP A 264 -19.97 -15.80 -2.98
CA ASP A 264 -18.95 -15.06 -3.76
C ASP A 264 -19.51 -13.79 -4.41
N ALA A 265 -20.80 -13.76 -4.73
CA ALA A 265 -21.47 -12.59 -5.30
C ALA A 265 -21.52 -11.43 -4.30
N ILE A 266 -21.87 -11.70 -3.05
CA ILE A 266 -21.88 -10.71 -1.96
C ILE A 266 -20.46 -10.19 -1.71
N ALA A 267 -19.50 -11.09 -1.53
CA ALA A 267 -18.10 -10.72 -1.30
C ALA A 267 -17.53 -9.90 -2.49
N ARG A 268 -17.84 -10.30 -3.74
CA ARG A 268 -17.45 -9.57 -4.94
C ARG A 268 -18.03 -8.16 -4.98
N GLN A 269 -19.31 -8.01 -4.63
CA GLN A 269 -19.95 -6.71 -4.56
C GLN A 269 -19.30 -5.80 -3.52
N ALA A 270 -18.97 -6.34 -2.34
CA ALA A 270 -18.27 -5.61 -1.29
C ALA A 270 -16.86 -5.19 -1.71
N GLU A 271 -16.09 -6.09 -2.37
CA GLU A 271 -14.80 -5.72 -2.95
C GLU A 271 -14.93 -4.64 -4.04
N ASP A 272 -15.91 -4.76 -4.94
CA ASP A 272 -16.16 -3.77 -6.01
C ASP A 272 -16.56 -2.40 -5.45
N ASP A 273 -17.25 -2.36 -4.32
CA ASP A 273 -17.62 -1.11 -3.65
C ASP A 273 -16.40 -0.35 -3.10
N THR A 274 -15.27 -1.02 -2.83
CA THR A 274 -14.05 -0.34 -2.36
C THR A 274 -13.36 0.50 -3.44
N PHE A 275 -13.64 0.23 -4.72
CA PHE A 275 -13.05 0.96 -5.85
C PHE A 275 -13.84 2.26 -6.18
N VAL A 276 -14.09 3.07 -5.16
CA VAL A 276 -14.67 4.41 -5.28
C VAL A 276 -13.68 5.47 -4.84
N TYR A 277 -13.70 6.64 -5.50
CA TYR A 277 -12.76 7.71 -5.14
C TYR A 277 -12.97 8.26 -3.74
N THR A 278 -14.15 8.10 -3.17
CA THR A 278 -14.42 8.42 -1.76
C THR A 278 -13.67 7.54 -0.77
N ASN A 279 -13.16 6.38 -1.21
CA ASN A 279 -12.34 5.46 -0.43
C ASN A 279 -10.83 5.58 -0.78
N ALA A 280 -10.45 6.56 -1.59
CA ALA A 280 -9.08 6.74 -2.06
C ALA A 280 -8.43 7.98 -1.46
N VAL A 281 -7.18 7.86 -1.02
CA VAL A 281 -6.32 8.97 -0.63
C VAL A 281 -5.01 8.88 -1.39
N PRO A 282 -4.40 10.00 -1.81
CA PRO A 282 -3.08 9.98 -2.43
C PRO A 282 -2.04 9.34 -1.52
N GLN A 283 -1.45 8.26 -1.98
CA GLN A 283 -0.36 7.57 -1.28
C GLN A 283 0.81 7.34 -2.24
N VAL A 284 2.04 7.49 -1.74
CA VAL A 284 3.20 7.06 -2.51
C VAL A 284 3.23 5.53 -2.60
N ALA A 285 3.68 5.00 -3.75
CA ALA A 285 3.65 3.56 -4.02
C ALA A 285 4.33 2.74 -2.91
N GLN A 286 5.40 3.26 -2.32
CA GLN A 286 6.11 2.59 -1.23
C GLN A 286 5.26 2.43 0.02
N LEU A 287 4.50 3.45 0.42
CA LEU A 287 3.58 3.38 1.56
C LEU A 287 2.47 2.37 1.31
N ASN A 288 1.79 2.53 0.17
CA ASN A 288 0.61 1.75 -0.19
C ASN A 288 0.92 0.25 -0.34
N GLN A 289 2.12 -0.09 -0.80
CA GLN A 289 2.47 -1.47 -1.19
C GLN A 289 3.28 -2.24 -0.14
N ARG A 290 3.73 -1.64 0.98
CA ARG A 290 4.68 -2.25 1.91
C ARG A 290 4.31 -2.18 3.38
N SER A 291 4.50 -1.05 4.04
CA SER A 291 4.37 -0.96 5.52
C SER A 291 2.93 -1.08 5.98
N TRP A 292 2.02 -0.41 5.27
CA TRP A 292 0.59 -0.47 5.56
C TRP A 292 0.02 -1.86 5.24
N LEU A 293 0.48 -2.46 4.14
CA LEU A 293 0.06 -3.80 3.71
C LEU A 293 0.46 -4.88 4.74
N SER A 294 1.63 -4.77 5.36
CA SER A 294 2.08 -5.75 6.37
C SER A 294 1.18 -5.77 7.61
N LEU A 295 0.80 -4.59 8.14
CA LEU A 295 -0.15 -4.49 9.25
C LEU A 295 -1.54 -4.99 8.86
N GLU A 296 -2.00 -4.63 7.65
CA GLU A 296 -3.29 -5.06 7.12
C GLU A 296 -3.34 -6.56 6.87
N ASP A 297 -2.27 -7.14 6.30
CA ASP A 297 -2.17 -8.59 6.09
C ASP A 297 -2.18 -9.35 7.42
N TYR A 298 -1.47 -8.84 8.43
CA TYR A 298 -1.47 -9.46 9.76
C TYR A 298 -2.86 -9.44 10.41
N VAL A 299 -3.52 -8.28 10.43
CA VAL A 299 -4.88 -8.13 10.99
C VAL A 299 -5.85 -9.04 10.25
N LEU A 300 -5.80 -9.07 8.91
CA LEU A 300 -6.69 -9.89 8.09
C LEU A 300 -6.38 -11.39 8.21
N GLN A 301 -5.11 -11.78 8.29
CA GLN A 301 -4.72 -13.19 8.46
C GLN A 301 -5.16 -13.73 9.82
N ASN A 302 -4.98 -12.97 10.90
CA ASN A 302 -5.48 -13.38 12.21
C ASN A 302 -7.01 -13.47 12.24
N ALA A 303 -7.72 -12.51 11.63
CA ALA A 303 -9.17 -12.64 11.50
C ALA A 303 -9.57 -13.93 10.74
N ARG A 304 -8.83 -14.30 9.68
CA ARG A 304 -9.11 -15.50 8.88
C ARG A 304 -8.78 -16.81 9.60
N SER A 305 -7.58 -16.91 10.19
CA SER A 305 -7.10 -18.16 10.81
C SER A 305 -7.95 -18.55 12.00
N GLU A 306 -8.43 -17.57 12.78
CA GLU A 306 -9.19 -17.77 13.99
C GLU A 306 -10.70 -17.55 13.81
N GLY A 307 -11.15 -17.11 12.61
CA GLY A 307 -12.56 -16.81 12.34
C GLY A 307 -13.09 -15.60 13.08
N PHE A 308 -12.22 -14.68 13.51
CA PHE A 308 -12.63 -13.52 14.32
C PHE A 308 -13.41 -12.48 13.53
N ARG A 309 -14.24 -11.72 14.26
CA ARG A 309 -14.87 -10.49 13.81
C ARG A 309 -14.04 -9.29 14.25
N ILE A 310 -13.78 -8.39 13.31
CA ILE A 310 -12.96 -7.20 13.55
C ILE A 310 -13.67 -5.99 12.94
N SER A 311 -13.60 -4.85 13.65
CA SER A 311 -14.00 -3.55 13.13
C SER A 311 -12.75 -2.67 12.96
N VAL A 312 -12.51 -2.16 11.76
CA VAL A 312 -11.34 -1.33 11.47
C VAL A 312 -11.79 0.07 11.07
N PHE A 313 -11.18 1.07 11.69
CA PHE A 313 -11.34 2.49 11.35
C PHE A 313 -10.03 3.00 10.77
N THR A 314 -10.10 3.76 9.68
CA THR A 314 -8.90 4.25 8.98
C THR A 314 -9.15 5.64 8.40
N GLY A 315 -8.13 6.46 8.37
CA GLY A 315 -8.19 7.77 7.70
C GLY A 315 -6.83 8.46 7.64
N PRO A 316 -6.75 9.56 6.89
CA PRO A 316 -5.59 10.45 6.90
C PRO A 316 -5.62 11.36 8.14
N VAL A 317 -4.45 11.88 8.50
CA VAL A 317 -4.31 13.04 9.36
C VAL A 317 -4.22 14.26 8.46
N PHE A 318 -5.18 15.19 8.57
CA PHE A 318 -5.15 16.41 7.79
C PHE A 318 -4.41 17.52 8.55
N ARG A 319 -3.45 18.15 7.89
CA ARG A 319 -2.68 19.28 8.41
C ARG A 319 -2.81 20.48 7.47
N ASP A 320 -2.71 21.67 8.00
CA ASP A 320 -2.78 22.89 7.18
C ASP A 320 -1.56 23.06 6.28
N ASP A 321 -0.42 22.50 6.68
CA ASP A 321 0.85 22.46 5.96
C ASP A 321 1.02 21.25 5.05
N ASP A 322 -0.01 20.41 4.88
CA ASP A 322 0.01 19.34 3.88
C ASP A 322 0.36 19.87 2.50
N PRO A 323 1.33 19.26 1.79
CA PRO A 323 1.79 19.79 0.51
C PRO A 323 0.68 19.80 -0.54
N LEU A 324 0.59 20.92 -1.25
CA LEU A 324 -0.36 21.07 -2.35
C LEU A 324 0.23 20.53 -3.65
N TYR A 325 -0.39 19.49 -4.19
CA TYR A 325 0.01 18.89 -5.46
C TYR A 325 -1.19 18.84 -6.41
N GLN A 326 -1.10 19.49 -7.57
CA GLN A 326 -2.19 19.58 -8.57
C GLN A 326 -3.56 19.95 -7.98
N GLY A 327 -3.58 20.87 -7.03
CA GLY A 327 -4.81 21.34 -6.40
C GLY A 327 -5.40 20.41 -5.32
N VAL A 328 -4.65 19.37 -4.92
CA VAL A 328 -5.00 18.48 -3.81
C VAL A 328 -3.94 18.62 -2.71
N GLN A 329 -4.36 18.92 -1.49
CA GLN A 329 -3.50 18.83 -0.32
C GLN A 329 -3.32 17.36 0.06
N VAL A 330 -2.08 16.84 -0.10
CA VAL A 330 -1.75 15.44 0.09
C VAL A 330 -1.38 15.16 1.54
N PRO A 331 -2.14 14.31 2.27
CA PRO A 331 -1.82 14.00 3.67
C PRO A 331 -0.48 13.28 3.77
N LEU A 332 0.31 13.63 4.79
CA LEU A 332 1.59 13.02 5.07
C LEU A 332 1.52 11.88 6.10
N GLU A 333 0.42 11.77 6.81
CA GLU A 333 0.25 10.80 7.90
C GLU A 333 -1.13 10.14 7.83
N PHE A 334 -1.20 8.89 8.24
CA PHE A 334 -2.40 8.08 8.27
C PHE A 334 -2.56 7.40 9.63
N TRP A 335 -3.80 7.11 9.99
CA TRP A 335 -4.12 6.39 11.22
C TRP A 335 -5.00 5.18 10.94
N LYS A 336 -4.88 4.19 11.81
CA LYS A 336 -5.74 2.98 11.81
C LYS A 336 -6.06 2.61 13.26
N VAL A 337 -7.30 2.22 13.50
CA VAL A 337 -7.77 1.70 14.78
C VAL A 337 -8.47 0.38 14.53
N VAL A 338 -8.04 -0.65 15.24
CA VAL A 338 -8.58 -2.01 15.16
C VAL A 338 -9.31 -2.31 16.45
N ALA A 339 -10.57 -2.71 16.35
CA ALA A 339 -11.38 -3.17 17.47
C ALA A 339 -11.79 -4.63 17.26
N MET A 340 -11.61 -5.47 18.26
CA MET A 340 -11.95 -6.90 18.22
C MET A 340 -12.33 -7.39 19.60
N ILE A 341 -12.97 -8.56 19.68
CA ILE A 341 -13.17 -9.26 20.93
C ILE A 341 -11.96 -10.15 21.18
N ASP A 342 -11.31 -9.96 22.32
CA ASP A 342 -10.22 -10.80 22.78
C ASP A 342 -10.75 -12.23 23.06
N ALA A 343 -10.08 -13.23 22.49
CA ALA A 343 -10.55 -14.61 22.53
C ALA A 343 -10.50 -15.22 23.93
N ASP A 344 -9.54 -14.81 24.75
CA ASP A 344 -9.30 -15.38 26.08
C ASP A 344 -10.21 -14.75 27.13
N SER A 345 -10.35 -13.42 27.09
CA SER A 345 -11.13 -12.66 28.07
C SER A 345 -12.58 -12.44 27.67
N GLY A 346 -12.91 -12.51 26.37
CA GLY A 346 -14.21 -12.13 25.83
C GLY A 346 -14.49 -10.62 25.89
N GLU A 347 -13.50 -9.80 26.23
CA GLU A 347 -13.62 -8.36 26.35
C GLU A 347 -13.27 -7.64 25.00
N LEU A 348 -13.80 -6.43 24.83
CA LEU A 348 -13.46 -5.59 23.71
C LEU A 348 -12.03 -5.07 23.89
N GLY A 349 -11.16 -5.35 22.90
CA GLY A 349 -9.81 -4.81 22.77
C GLY A 349 -9.72 -3.80 21.62
N VAL A 350 -8.94 -2.74 21.79
CA VAL A 350 -8.71 -1.71 20.79
C VAL A 350 -7.23 -1.41 20.68
N SER A 351 -6.69 -1.45 19.47
CA SER A 351 -5.31 -1.08 19.15
C SER A 351 -5.29 0.04 18.11
N ALA A 352 -4.44 1.04 18.29
CA ALA A 352 -4.37 2.22 17.43
C ALA A 352 -2.95 2.41 16.87
N TYR A 353 -2.87 2.88 15.62
CA TYR A 353 -1.65 2.98 14.85
C TYR A 353 -1.55 4.30 14.10
N LEU A 354 -0.33 4.82 13.97
CA LEU A 354 0.03 5.95 13.12
C LEU A 354 1.12 5.53 12.13
N LEU A 355 1.04 6.04 10.90
CA LEU A 355 1.98 5.78 9.82
C LEU A 355 2.18 7.04 8.99
N GLY A 356 3.44 7.43 8.74
CA GLY A 356 3.79 8.62 7.96
C GLY A 356 4.33 8.30 6.57
N GLN A 357 4.11 9.21 5.62
CA GLN A 357 4.77 9.25 4.31
C GLN A 357 5.62 10.51 4.12
N GLU A 358 5.98 11.17 5.21
CA GLU A 358 6.87 12.32 5.21
C GLU A 358 8.26 11.94 4.67
N GLY A 359 8.83 12.79 3.81
CA GLY A 359 10.13 12.50 3.16
C GLY A 359 10.06 11.66 1.89
N MET A 360 8.87 11.21 1.47
CA MET A 360 8.67 10.44 0.22
C MET A 360 7.96 11.23 -0.87
N MET A 361 7.52 12.43 -0.57
CA MET A 361 6.84 13.27 -1.53
C MET A 361 7.75 13.59 -2.72
N PRO A 362 7.24 13.60 -3.96
CA PRO A 362 8.00 14.02 -5.13
C PRO A 362 8.29 15.52 -5.01
N SER A 363 9.35 15.87 -4.32
CA SER A 363 9.90 17.23 -4.24
C SER A 363 11.30 17.25 -4.81
N GLU A 364 11.76 18.45 -5.20
CA GLU A 364 13.11 18.70 -5.74
C GLU A 364 14.21 18.32 -4.72
N GLY A 365 14.46 17.05 -4.54
CA GLY A 365 15.45 16.55 -3.60
C GLY A 365 14.92 15.37 -2.79
N PHE A 366 14.91 14.22 -3.43
CA PHE A 366 14.53 12.95 -2.85
C PHE A 366 15.39 12.63 -1.61
N ARG A 367 14.80 12.70 -0.41
CA ARG A 367 15.42 12.20 0.81
C ARG A 367 14.70 10.91 1.19
N TYR A 368 15.46 9.80 1.24
CA TYR A 368 14.99 8.52 1.77
C TYR A 368 14.77 8.67 3.28
N GLY A 369 13.51 8.71 3.72
CA GLY A 369 13.12 8.51 5.11
C GLY A 369 12.61 7.08 5.30
N ALA A 370 13.01 6.43 6.38
CA ALA A 370 12.47 5.12 6.74
C ALA A 370 10.99 5.28 7.11
N PHE A 371 10.13 4.41 6.56
CA PHE A 371 8.76 4.26 7.03
C PHE A 371 8.77 3.76 8.46
N LYS A 372 7.93 4.36 9.29
CA LYS A 372 7.75 3.87 10.64
C LYS A 372 6.27 3.75 10.93
N THR A 373 5.84 2.55 11.26
CA THR A 373 4.52 2.29 11.81
C THR A 373 4.66 2.23 13.32
N TYR A 374 3.84 3.00 14.02
CA TYR A 374 3.84 3.05 15.47
C TYR A 374 2.50 2.60 16.01
N GLN A 375 2.50 1.69 16.97
CA GLN A 375 1.36 1.48 17.83
C GLN A 375 1.36 2.59 18.90
N VAL A 376 0.23 3.26 19.03
CA VAL A 376 0.06 4.45 19.88
C VAL A 376 -1.21 4.33 20.72
N PRO A 377 -1.31 5.06 21.85
CA PRO A 377 -2.60 5.18 22.54
C PRO A 377 -3.67 5.78 21.62
N LEU A 378 -4.91 5.32 21.73
CA LEU A 378 -6.03 5.84 20.95
C LEU A 378 -6.20 7.35 21.10
N ALA A 379 -5.89 7.91 22.28
CA ALA A 379 -5.88 9.35 22.54
C ALA A 379 -4.93 10.11 21.61
N LYS A 380 -3.80 9.51 21.18
CA LYS A 380 -2.88 10.13 20.22
C LYS A 380 -3.51 10.21 18.83
N VAL A 381 -4.22 9.18 18.39
CA VAL A 381 -4.98 9.22 17.13
C VAL A 381 -6.06 10.29 17.20
N GLU A 382 -6.82 10.36 18.31
CA GLU A 382 -7.85 11.39 18.53
C GLU A 382 -7.26 12.80 18.40
N ALA A 383 -6.11 13.05 19.02
CA ALA A 383 -5.44 14.34 18.99
C ALA A 383 -4.86 14.68 17.61
N SER A 384 -4.23 13.71 16.94
CA SER A 384 -3.58 13.92 15.64
C SER A 384 -4.61 14.12 14.51
N ALA A 385 -5.72 13.37 14.52
CA ALA A 385 -6.72 13.39 13.46
C ALA A 385 -7.97 14.26 13.80
N ASP A 386 -7.98 14.98 14.92
CA ASP A 386 -9.14 15.74 15.44
C ASP A 386 -10.43 14.91 15.37
N LEU A 387 -10.40 13.75 16.00
CA LEU A 387 -11.52 12.80 16.06
C LEU A 387 -11.86 12.49 17.52
N ARG A 388 -13.08 12.02 17.76
CA ARG A 388 -13.48 11.54 19.07
C ARG A 388 -14.15 10.18 18.97
N PHE A 389 -13.49 9.17 19.51
CA PHE A 389 -14.03 7.83 19.65
C PHE A 389 -15.00 7.71 20.83
N SER A 390 -15.83 6.66 20.84
CA SER A 390 -16.75 6.40 21.95
C SER A 390 -15.99 6.06 23.25
N SER A 391 -16.65 6.28 24.37
CA SER A 391 -16.08 5.91 25.69
C SER A 391 -15.78 4.41 25.81
N ALA A 392 -16.55 3.57 25.13
CA ALA A 392 -16.34 2.12 25.11
C ALA A 392 -15.00 1.78 24.42
N LEU A 393 -14.76 2.33 23.22
CA LEU A 393 -13.51 2.12 22.48
C LEU A 393 -12.29 2.69 23.23
N ARG A 394 -12.43 3.88 23.83
CA ARG A 394 -11.36 4.47 24.66
C ARG A 394 -11.00 3.63 25.89
N LYS A 395 -12.00 3.05 26.55
CA LYS A 395 -11.77 2.17 27.71
C LYS A 395 -11.14 0.83 27.32
N ALA A 396 -11.40 0.38 26.10
CA ALA A 396 -10.87 -0.87 25.55
C ALA A 396 -9.48 -0.73 24.93
N ASP A 397 -8.92 0.48 24.84
CA ASP A 397 -7.58 0.73 24.33
C ASP A 397 -6.52 -0.04 25.12
N VAL A 398 -5.76 -0.88 24.46
CA VAL A 398 -4.72 -1.74 25.07
C VAL A 398 -3.58 -0.91 25.69
N LEU A 399 -3.39 0.33 25.21
CA LEU A 399 -2.43 1.29 25.75
C LEU A 399 -3.09 2.39 26.59
N ALA A 400 -4.37 2.21 27.04
CA ALA A 400 -5.04 3.15 27.92
C ALA A 400 -4.29 3.32 29.25
N GLY A 401 -4.08 4.58 29.66
CA GLY A 401 -3.38 4.91 30.91
C GLY A 401 -1.88 5.04 30.77
N THR A 402 -1.30 4.83 29.58
CA THR A 402 0.06 5.26 29.28
C THR A 402 0.04 6.79 29.14
N PRO A 403 0.71 7.57 30.02
CA PRO A 403 0.74 9.02 29.86
C PRO A 403 1.34 9.39 28.52
N LEU A 404 0.65 10.23 27.74
CA LEU A 404 1.11 10.64 26.42
C LEU A 404 2.49 11.31 26.48
N GLU A 405 2.74 12.13 27.51
CA GLU A 405 4.02 12.77 27.76
C GLU A 405 5.11 11.74 28.08
N GLU A 406 4.83 10.77 28.92
CA GLU A 406 5.77 9.70 29.26
C GLU A 406 6.03 8.76 28.07
N ALA A 407 5.03 8.53 27.21
CA ALA A 407 5.21 7.76 25.98
C ALA A 407 6.04 8.54 24.93
N LEU A 408 5.89 9.86 24.87
CA LEU A 408 6.68 10.74 23.99
C LEU A 408 8.13 10.86 24.47
N GLU A 409 8.35 11.07 25.78
CA GLU A 409 9.69 11.25 26.37
C GLU A 409 10.48 9.95 26.47
N SER A 410 9.80 8.82 26.69
CA SER A 410 10.44 7.51 26.84
C SER A 410 10.63 6.76 25.52
N GLY A 411 10.21 7.33 24.37
CA GLY A 411 10.23 6.64 23.08
C GLY A 411 9.34 5.39 23.06
N ARG A 412 8.35 5.29 23.95
CA ARG A 412 7.42 4.16 24.09
C ARG A 412 6.32 4.11 23.03
N PHE A 413 6.50 4.73 21.88
CA PHE A 413 5.80 4.26 20.71
C PHE A 413 6.43 2.94 20.31
N ILE A 414 5.63 1.89 20.28
CA ILE A 414 6.13 0.60 19.80
C ILE A 414 6.28 0.76 18.28
N GLU A 415 7.54 0.92 17.85
CA GLU A 415 7.84 0.83 16.42
C GLU A 415 7.57 -0.62 16.02
N ILE A 416 6.75 -0.80 14.98
CA ILE A 416 6.34 -2.12 14.51
C ILE A 416 7.19 -2.46 13.30
N ASP A 417 8.17 -3.32 13.51
CA ASP A 417 8.99 -3.91 12.45
C ASP A 417 8.42 -5.26 12.00
N GLY A 418 7.62 -5.91 12.83
CA GLY A 418 7.02 -7.21 12.55
C GLY A 418 5.75 -7.51 13.37
N PRO A 419 5.09 -8.64 13.05
CA PRO A 419 3.87 -9.07 13.72
C PRO A 419 4.00 -9.27 15.23
N ASP A 420 5.19 -9.67 15.68
CA ASP A 420 5.46 -9.97 17.10
C ASP A 420 5.53 -8.73 17.98
N ASP A 421 5.64 -7.54 17.36
CA ASP A 421 5.67 -6.26 18.06
C ASP A 421 4.27 -5.74 18.40
N LEU A 422 3.21 -6.38 17.90
CA LEU A 422 1.83 -5.94 18.05
C LEU A 422 1.23 -6.35 19.40
N LEU A 423 0.83 -5.38 20.19
CA LEU A 423 -0.01 -5.62 21.38
C LEU A 423 -1.49 -5.65 20.97
N LEU A 424 -2.08 -6.82 20.96
CA LEU A 424 -3.51 -7.02 20.64
C LEU A 424 -4.40 -7.12 21.89
N SER A 425 -3.82 -7.45 23.04
CA SER A 425 -4.48 -7.53 24.34
C SER A 425 -3.71 -6.73 25.39
N ARG A 426 -4.38 -6.33 26.48
CA ARG A 426 -3.70 -5.69 27.60
C ARG A 426 -2.71 -6.66 28.22
N PRO A 427 -1.45 -6.26 28.49
CA PRO A 427 -0.57 -7.08 29.31
C PRO A 427 -1.25 -7.30 30.67
N GLY A 428 -1.42 -8.57 31.03
CA GLY A 428 -1.98 -8.93 32.35
C GLY A 428 -1.18 -8.24 33.46
N PRO A 429 -1.79 -7.99 34.65
CA PRO A 429 -1.08 -7.38 35.76
C PRO A 429 0.18 -8.21 36.05
N ALA A 430 1.35 -7.55 36.01
CA ALA A 430 2.63 -8.19 36.24
C ALA A 430 2.53 -9.06 37.51
N GLY A 431 2.55 -10.37 37.32
CA GLY A 431 2.47 -11.31 38.42
C GLY A 431 3.58 -10.98 39.40
N LYS A 432 3.22 -10.66 40.64
CA LYS A 432 4.17 -10.55 41.74
C LYS A 432 4.94 -11.86 41.77
N GLY A 433 6.22 -11.80 41.37
CA GLY A 433 7.11 -12.93 41.37
C GLY A 433 7.04 -13.65 42.73
N ARG A 434 6.91 -14.95 42.65
CA ARG A 434 7.21 -15.86 43.76
C ARG A 434 8.69 -16.09 43.83
#